data_0dd1f7c2c6a143c5d0cb0c7460ab6153
#
_entry.id   0dd1f7c2c6a143c5d0cb0c7460ab6153
#
_cell.length_a   1.000
_cell.length_b   1.000
_cell.length_c   1.000
_cell.angle_alpha   90.00
_cell.angle_beta   90.00
_cell.angle_gamma   90.00
#
_symmetry.space_group_name_H-M   'P 1'
#
loop_
_entity.id
_entity.type
_entity.pdbx_description
1 polymer ?
#
loop_
_entity_poly.entity_id
_entity_poly.type
_entity_poly.pdbx_seq_one_letter_code
_entity_poly.pdbx_strand_id
1 'polypeptide(L)'
;MVSRVGLVAIVLGLCGMVAANAVARQPPAGTAMYVVRHDPRLCPSPLCGGYWVAIANGARTRCVDDLRHPRCYVARAVHANGGPVGSIAEEALVRGAMDVGRDDLGELVVYGVYEPVGQAAPSGGYYRVRDTGIRCVRAPCFSYRVAQVNGVTGTMVSSLDLEAAQATPKEVARAQAALGTKNGLYARGRFAPTPDGGRLFRALRLYLRAMPPRA
;
A
#
# COMPACT_ATOMS: atom_id res chain seq x y z
N MET A 1 -22.54 -62.05 49.71
CA MET A 1 -23.02 -60.69 49.47
C MET A 1 -21.82 -59.93 48.84
N VAL A 2 -21.83 -59.77 47.55
CA VAL A 2 -20.75 -59.13 46.83
C VAL A 2 -21.26 -57.80 46.25
N SER A 3 -20.77 -56.68 46.80
CA SER A 3 -21.12 -55.33 46.36
C SER A 3 -20.27 -54.96 45.14
N ARG A 4 -20.90 -54.65 43.97
CA ARG A 4 -20.27 -54.15 42.79
C ARG A 4 -20.26 -52.63 42.85
N VAL A 5 -19.07 -52.04 42.93
CA VAL A 5 -18.84 -50.61 42.80
C VAL A 5 -18.60 -50.30 41.26
N GLY A 6 -19.54 -49.56 40.69
CA GLY A 6 -19.43 -49.10 39.29
C GLY A 6 -18.52 -47.89 39.15
N LEU A 7 -17.50 -48.03 38.30
CA LEU A 7 -16.60 -46.92 37.92
C LEU A 7 -17.25 -46.12 36.78
N VAL A 8 -17.61 -44.88 37.03
CA VAL A 8 -18.07 -43.93 36.03
C VAL A 8 -16.83 -43.20 35.49
N ALA A 9 -16.45 -43.50 34.26
CA ALA A 9 -15.38 -42.78 33.54
C ALA A 9 -15.96 -41.51 32.91
N ILE A 10 -15.57 -40.36 33.42
CA ILE A 10 -15.87 -39.06 32.82
C ILE A 10 -14.81 -38.76 31.74
N VAL A 11 -15.21 -38.85 30.47
CA VAL A 11 -14.38 -38.43 29.32
C VAL A 11 -14.56 -36.93 29.13
N LEU A 12 -13.63 -36.15 29.65
CA LEU A 12 -13.51 -34.72 29.33
C LEU A 12 -12.94 -34.55 27.93
N GLY A 13 -13.82 -34.25 26.95
CA GLY A 13 -13.43 -33.88 25.61
C GLY A 13 -12.80 -32.47 25.58
N LEU A 14 -11.47 -32.39 25.48
CA LEU A 14 -10.79 -31.15 25.15
C LEU A 14 -11.05 -30.82 23.67
N CYS A 15 -12.02 -29.91 23.42
CA CYS A 15 -12.17 -29.24 22.12
C CYS A 15 -11.04 -28.21 22.00
N GLY A 16 -9.93 -28.64 21.41
CA GLY A 16 -8.82 -27.72 21.03
C GLY A 16 -9.27 -26.78 19.92
N MET A 17 -9.57 -25.52 20.25
CA MET A 17 -9.73 -24.46 19.26
C MET A 17 -8.37 -24.21 18.59
N VAL A 18 -8.16 -24.77 17.40
CA VAL A 18 -7.04 -24.42 16.54
C VAL A 18 -7.34 -23.03 15.97
N ALA A 19 -6.81 -21.98 16.62
CA ALA A 19 -6.79 -20.66 16.05
C ALA A 19 -5.94 -20.70 14.76
N ALA A 20 -6.57 -20.66 13.61
CA ALA A 20 -5.90 -20.53 12.34
C ALA A 20 -5.21 -19.16 12.29
N ASN A 21 -3.94 -19.11 12.65
CA ASN A 21 -3.10 -17.94 12.44
C ASN A 21 -3.02 -17.71 10.93
N ALA A 22 -3.75 -16.73 10.43
CA ALA A 22 -3.60 -16.22 9.07
C ALA A 22 -2.20 -15.59 8.95
N VAL A 23 -1.22 -16.40 8.55
CA VAL A 23 0.12 -15.93 8.22
C VAL A 23 -0.04 -14.99 7.03
N ALA A 24 0.10 -13.69 7.28
CA ALA A 24 0.13 -12.69 6.23
C ALA A 24 1.28 -13.05 5.29
N ARG A 25 0.96 -13.63 4.13
CA ARG A 25 1.97 -13.98 3.11
C ARG A 25 2.78 -12.75 2.76
N GLN A 26 4.10 -12.84 2.92
CA GLN A 26 5.00 -11.82 2.39
C GLN A 26 4.78 -11.72 0.87
N PRO A 27 4.73 -10.48 0.33
CA PRO A 27 4.62 -10.31 -1.12
C PRO A 27 5.81 -10.96 -1.81
N PRO A 28 5.61 -11.66 -2.92
CA PRO A 28 6.68 -12.32 -3.66
C PRO A 28 7.71 -11.32 -4.18
N ALA A 29 8.91 -11.81 -4.49
CA ALA A 29 9.91 -11.07 -5.24
C ALA A 29 9.28 -10.59 -6.56
N GLY A 30 9.52 -9.32 -6.91
CA GLY A 30 8.88 -8.69 -8.09
C GLY A 30 7.66 -7.83 -7.80
N THR A 31 7.22 -7.73 -6.52
CA THR A 31 6.18 -6.77 -6.15
C THR A 31 6.68 -5.34 -6.25
N ALA A 32 5.91 -4.49 -6.93
CA ALA A 32 6.18 -3.07 -7.05
C ALA A 32 4.97 -2.23 -6.58
N MET A 33 5.18 -0.92 -6.51
CA MET A 33 4.11 0.04 -6.31
C MET A 33 3.72 0.63 -7.66
N TYR A 34 2.44 0.60 -7.95
CA TYR A 34 1.86 1.11 -9.17
C TYR A 34 0.87 2.23 -8.89
N VAL A 35 0.78 3.19 -9.81
CA VAL A 35 -0.33 4.14 -9.88
C VAL A 35 -1.40 3.51 -10.79
N VAL A 36 -2.61 3.41 -10.29
CA VAL A 36 -3.73 2.76 -10.97
C VAL A 36 -4.77 3.79 -11.34
N ARG A 37 -5.28 3.70 -12.57
CA ARG A 37 -6.37 4.51 -13.09
C ARG A 37 -7.41 3.65 -13.77
N HIS A 38 -8.66 4.03 -13.70
CA HIS A 38 -9.70 3.35 -14.46
C HIS A 38 -9.49 3.51 -15.97
N ASP A 39 -9.88 2.50 -16.72
CA ASP A 39 -9.92 2.59 -18.17
C ASP A 39 -11.23 3.27 -18.61
N PRO A 40 -11.18 4.47 -19.21
CA PRO A 40 -12.37 5.21 -19.60
C PRO A 40 -12.92 4.77 -20.97
N ARG A 41 -12.32 3.79 -21.63
CA ARG A 41 -12.77 3.35 -22.96
C ARG A 41 -14.12 2.62 -22.87
N LEU A 42 -14.96 2.84 -23.87
CA LEU A 42 -16.30 2.25 -23.98
C LEU A 42 -16.28 1.12 -25.02
N CYS A 43 -15.79 -0.03 -24.63
CA CYS A 43 -15.84 -1.24 -25.44
C CYS A 43 -16.22 -2.45 -24.57
N PRO A 44 -16.54 -3.63 -25.15
CA PRO A 44 -16.91 -4.79 -24.36
C PRO A 44 -15.79 -5.26 -23.42
N SER A 45 -16.17 -5.65 -22.18
CA SER A 45 -15.27 -6.35 -21.27
C SER A 45 -14.91 -7.71 -21.86
N PRO A 46 -13.65 -8.20 -21.71
CA PRO A 46 -12.56 -7.65 -20.90
C PRO A 46 -11.60 -6.71 -21.63
N LEU A 47 -11.88 -6.31 -22.87
CA LEU A 47 -11.01 -5.43 -23.66
C LEU A 47 -10.96 -4.00 -23.11
N CYS A 48 -11.99 -3.58 -22.39
CA CYS A 48 -12.09 -2.33 -21.65
C CYS A 48 -12.70 -2.53 -20.28
N GLY A 49 -12.76 -1.42 -19.50
CA GLY A 49 -13.38 -1.39 -18.18
C GLY A 49 -12.45 -1.93 -17.07
N GLY A 50 -11.21 -2.28 -17.41
CA GLY A 50 -10.17 -2.63 -16.44
C GLY A 50 -9.42 -1.40 -15.94
N TYR A 51 -8.09 -1.54 -15.82
CA TYR A 51 -7.24 -0.49 -15.26
C TYR A 51 -6.02 -0.21 -16.13
N TRP A 52 -5.62 1.05 -16.16
CA TRP A 52 -4.30 1.48 -16.60
C TRP A 52 -3.35 1.52 -15.42
N VAL A 53 -2.24 0.79 -15.52
CA VAL A 53 -1.27 0.59 -14.45
C VAL A 53 0.08 1.14 -14.87
N ALA A 54 0.62 2.08 -14.10
CA ALA A 54 1.94 2.65 -14.31
C ALA A 54 2.82 2.45 -13.07
N ILE A 55 4.08 2.04 -13.25
CA ILE A 55 5.01 1.91 -12.13
C ILE A 55 5.27 3.28 -11.51
N ALA A 56 5.10 3.40 -10.20
CA ALA A 56 5.35 4.67 -9.51
C ALA A 56 6.83 5.05 -9.59
N ASN A 57 7.11 6.32 -9.96
CA ASN A 57 8.44 6.88 -10.18
C ASN A 57 9.21 6.31 -11.40
N GLY A 58 8.59 5.47 -12.20
CA GLY A 58 9.21 4.97 -13.44
C GLY A 58 8.65 5.65 -14.68
N ALA A 59 9.48 5.85 -15.69
CA ALA A 59 9.03 6.39 -16.98
C ALA A 59 8.30 5.32 -17.81
N ARG A 60 8.62 4.05 -17.60
CA ARG A 60 8.07 2.91 -18.33
C ARG A 60 7.81 1.74 -17.40
N THR A 61 6.70 1.07 -17.61
CA THR A 61 6.24 -0.11 -16.90
C THR A 61 6.48 -1.34 -17.78
N ARG A 62 7.03 -2.41 -17.23
CA ARG A 62 7.10 -3.70 -17.93
C ARG A 62 5.71 -4.34 -17.86
N CYS A 63 5.11 -4.57 -19.01
CA CYS A 63 3.79 -5.16 -19.13
C CYS A 63 3.88 -6.70 -19.24
N VAL A 64 2.74 -7.35 -19.31
CA VAL A 64 2.64 -8.83 -19.39
C VAL A 64 3.15 -9.42 -20.70
N ASP A 65 3.24 -8.60 -21.73
CA ASP A 65 3.86 -8.92 -23.04
C ASP A 65 5.39 -8.80 -23.03
N ASP A 66 5.99 -8.58 -21.84
CA ASP A 66 7.41 -8.29 -21.63
C ASP A 66 7.93 -6.98 -22.22
N LEU A 67 7.08 -6.23 -22.89
CA LEU A 67 7.44 -4.91 -23.44
C LEU A 67 7.35 -3.82 -22.34
N ARG A 68 7.95 -2.67 -22.64
CA ARG A 68 7.94 -1.53 -21.74
C ARG A 68 7.13 -0.38 -22.33
N HIS A 69 6.00 -0.06 -21.66
CA HIS A 69 5.09 1.02 -22.03
C HIS A 69 5.02 2.09 -20.93
N PRO A 70 4.56 3.31 -21.22
CA PRO A 70 4.30 4.31 -20.19
C PRO A 70 3.30 3.81 -19.14
N ARG A 71 2.36 2.97 -19.58
CA ARG A 71 1.35 2.29 -18.75
C ARG A 71 0.92 0.99 -19.42
N CYS A 72 0.50 0.02 -18.62
CA CYS A 72 -0.02 -1.26 -19.07
C CYS A 72 -1.53 -1.31 -18.85
N TYR A 73 -2.25 -1.96 -19.73
CA TYR A 73 -3.63 -2.32 -19.46
C TYR A 73 -3.66 -3.63 -18.68
N VAL A 74 -4.55 -3.72 -17.68
CA VAL A 74 -4.92 -4.97 -17.00
C VAL A 74 -6.43 -5.06 -16.95
N ALA A 75 -6.98 -6.20 -17.36
CA ALA A 75 -8.42 -6.40 -17.46
C ALA A 75 -9.09 -6.42 -16.09
N ARG A 76 -8.35 -6.83 -15.05
CA ARG A 76 -8.88 -6.93 -13.68
C ARG A 76 -7.78 -6.80 -12.63
N ALA A 77 -8.22 -6.52 -11.39
CA ALA A 77 -7.40 -6.58 -10.20
C ALA A 77 -7.94 -7.69 -9.27
N VAL A 78 -7.03 -8.52 -8.73
CA VAL A 78 -7.37 -9.63 -7.85
C VAL A 78 -6.51 -9.62 -6.59
N HIS A 79 -7.02 -10.13 -5.51
CA HIS A 79 -6.22 -10.43 -4.34
C HIS A 79 -5.29 -11.63 -4.58
N ALA A 80 -4.24 -11.76 -3.77
CA ALA A 80 -3.30 -12.89 -3.85
C ALA A 80 -3.96 -14.28 -3.68
N ASN A 81 -5.18 -14.34 -3.16
CA ASN A 81 -5.99 -15.56 -3.05
C ASN A 81 -6.91 -15.78 -4.26
N GLY A 82 -6.82 -14.93 -5.29
CA GLY A 82 -7.63 -15.00 -6.52
C GLY A 82 -9.00 -14.33 -6.43
N GLY A 83 -9.41 -13.83 -5.26
CA GLY A 83 -10.67 -13.12 -5.11
C GLY A 83 -10.62 -11.73 -5.76
N PRO A 84 -11.76 -11.20 -6.26
CA PRO A 84 -11.81 -9.88 -6.87
C PRO A 84 -11.46 -8.79 -5.86
N VAL A 85 -10.68 -7.81 -6.29
CA VAL A 85 -10.51 -6.56 -5.54
C VAL A 85 -11.73 -5.69 -5.82
N GLY A 86 -12.28 -5.07 -4.78
CA GLY A 86 -13.33 -4.05 -4.96
C GLY A 86 -12.84 -2.87 -5.81
N SER A 87 -13.65 -1.83 -5.92
CA SER A 87 -13.28 -0.62 -6.68
C SER A 87 -11.97 -0.04 -6.14
N ILE A 88 -11.02 0.21 -7.03
CA ILE A 88 -9.76 0.91 -6.74
C ILE A 88 -9.98 2.38 -7.09
N ALA A 89 -9.72 3.29 -6.15
CA ALA A 89 -9.88 4.71 -6.39
C ALA A 89 -8.95 5.20 -7.52
N GLU A 90 -9.39 6.24 -8.25
CA GLU A 90 -8.58 6.88 -9.29
C GLU A 90 -7.25 7.40 -8.71
N GLU A 91 -6.15 7.13 -9.40
CA GLU A 91 -4.78 7.45 -8.95
C GLU A 91 -4.35 6.79 -7.62
N ALA A 92 -5.01 5.71 -7.20
CA ALA A 92 -4.55 4.95 -6.04
C ALA A 92 -3.13 4.41 -6.26
N LEU A 93 -2.36 4.32 -5.16
CA LEU A 93 -1.13 3.55 -5.13
C LEU A 93 -1.45 2.11 -4.74
N VAL A 94 -1.06 1.17 -5.59
CA VAL A 94 -1.30 -0.26 -5.37
C VAL A 94 0.03 -0.98 -5.27
N ARG A 95 0.23 -1.70 -4.17
CA ARG A 95 1.30 -2.68 -4.06
C ARG A 95 0.85 -3.97 -4.72
N GLY A 96 1.52 -4.37 -5.79
CA GLY A 96 1.07 -5.50 -6.58
C GLY A 96 2.17 -6.12 -7.44
N ALA A 97 1.78 -7.14 -8.18
CA ALA A 97 2.54 -7.72 -9.28
C ALA A 97 1.61 -7.87 -10.49
N MET A 98 2.13 -7.67 -11.68
CA MET A 98 1.38 -7.97 -12.91
C MET A 98 1.59 -9.42 -13.30
N ASP A 99 0.51 -10.06 -13.72
CA ASP A 99 0.48 -11.42 -14.23
C ASP A 99 -0.29 -11.45 -15.58
N VAL A 100 -0.05 -12.45 -16.40
CA VAL A 100 -0.74 -12.61 -17.69
C VAL A 100 -2.25 -12.76 -17.49
N GLY A 101 -2.65 -13.42 -16.39
CA GLY A 101 -4.06 -13.66 -16.11
C GLY A 101 -4.66 -14.74 -17.01
N ARG A 102 -5.99 -14.91 -16.95
CA ARG A 102 -6.69 -15.99 -17.69
C ARG A 102 -6.94 -15.68 -19.16
N ASP A 103 -7.00 -14.41 -19.51
CA ASP A 103 -7.47 -13.96 -20.83
C ASP A 103 -6.34 -13.28 -21.64
N ASP A 104 -5.08 -13.47 -21.23
CA ASP A 104 -3.88 -12.84 -21.82
C ASP A 104 -3.92 -11.29 -21.85
N LEU A 105 -4.89 -10.69 -21.18
CA LEU A 105 -5.10 -9.22 -21.10
C LEU A 105 -4.47 -8.55 -19.90
N GLY A 106 -3.75 -9.34 -19.09
CA GLY A 106 -3.11 -8.88 -17.88
C GLY A 106 -4.05 -8.82 -16.67
N GLU A 107 -3.44 -9.13 -15.54
CA GLU A 107 -4.08 -9.11 -14.22
C GLU A 107 -3.16 -8.42 -13.22
N LEU A 108 -3.70 -7.56 -12.36
CA LEU A 108 -2.97 -6.96 -11.26
C LEU A 108 -3.25 -7.75 -9.98
N VAL A 109 -2.26 -8.52 -9.51
CA VAL A 109 -2.32 -9.20 -8.21
C VAL A 109 -2.02 -8.19 -7.11
N VAL A 110 -2.99 -7.92 -6.23
CA VAL A 110 -2.97 -6.83 -5.26
C VAL A 110 -2.62 -7.33 -3.87
N TYR A 111 -1.60 -6.73 -3.25
CA TYR A 111 -1.17 -6.98 -1.86
C TYR A 111 -1.53 -5.81 -0.92
N GLY A 112 -1.90 -4.66 -1.46
CA GLY A 112 -2.34 -3.51 -0.69
C GLY A 112 -2.75 -2.35 -1.58
N VAL A 113 -3.81 -1.67 -1.18
CA VAL A 113 -4.33 -0.48 -1.84
C VAL A 113 -4.17 0.70 -0.90
N TYR A 114 -3.69 1.81 -1.43
CA TYR A 114 -3.52 3.08 -0.73
C TYR A 114 -4.24 4.17 -1.51
N GLU A 115 -5.33 4.65 -0.95
CA GLU A 115 -6.20 5.65 -1.57
C GLU A 115 -5.62 7.04 -1.42
N PRO A 116 -5.65 7.85 -2.49
CA PRO A 116 -5.23 9.23 -2.42
C PRO A 116 -6.20 10.06 -1.60
N VAL A 117 -5.67 10.92 -0.72
CA VAL A 117 -6.43 11.89 0.06
C VAL A 117 -5.81 13.28 -0.05
N GLY A 118 -6.63 14.31 0.19
CA GLY A 118 -6.25 15.68 -0.06
C GLY A 118 -6.42 16.07 -1.53
N GLN A 119 -5.83 17.20 -1.90
CA GLN A 119 -5.95 17.70 -3.27
C GLN A 119 -5.09 16.92 -4.27
N ALA A 120 -5.44 17.03 -5.56
CA ALA A 120 -4.63 16.48 -6.64
C ALA A 120 -3.25 17.16 -6.68
N ALA A 121 -2.19 16.35 -6.82
CA ALA A 121 -0.83 16.84 -6.92
C ALA A 121 -0.26 16.52 -8.32
N PRO A 122 -0.15 17.50 -9.22
CA PRO A 122 0.29 17.25 -10.60
C PRO A 122 1.79 16.93 -10.70
N SER A 123 2.59 17.31 -9.69
CA SER A 123 4.05 17.14 -9.68
C SER A 123 4.57 16.48 -8.41
N GLY A 124 5.84 16.08 -8.40
CA GLY A 124 6.49 15.42 -7.27
C GLY A 124 6.61 13.91 -7.46
N GLY A 125 7.59 13.30 -6.78
CA GLY A 125 7.79 11.86 -6.74
C GLY A 125 6.90 11.19 -5.69
N TYR A 126 6.79 9.87 -5.77
CA TYR A 126 6.12 9.02 -4.78
C TYR A 126 7.14 8.51 -3.77
N TYR A 127 6.85 8.69 -2.49
CA TYR A 127 7.77 8.35 -1.41
C TYR A 127 7.05 7.56 -0.32
N ARG A 128 7.84 6.75 0.38
CA ARG A 128 7.46 6.17 1.66
C ARG A 128 8.17 6.92 2.77
N VAL A 129 7.40 7.45 3.71
CA VAL A 129 7.87 8.24 4.85
C VAL A 129 7.71 7.43 6.13
N ARG A 130 8.74 7.38 6.96
CA ARG A 130 8.73 6.69 8.25
C ARG A 130 9.37 7.55 9.32
N ASP A 131 8.78 7.58 10.50
CA ASP A 131 9.44 8.02 11.71
C ASP A 131 10.48 6.96 12.11
N THR A 132 11.70 7.40 12.37
CA THR A 132 12.81 6.53 12.78
C THR A 132 12.90 6.35 14.29
N GLY A 133 12.11 7.10 15.05
CA GLY A 133 12.22 7.16 16.49
C GLY A 133 13.37 8.02 17.02
N ILE A 134 14.22 8.56 16.14
CA ILE A 134 15.33 9.44 16.56
C ILE A 134 14.73 10.72 17.13
N ARG A 135 15.23 11.13 18.30
CA ARG A 135 14.91 12.39 18.97
C ARG A 135 16.21 13.05 19.37
N CYS A 136 16.36 14.33 19.04
CA CYS A 136 17.60 15.09 19.26
C CYS A 136 17.39 16.18 20.28
N VAL A 137 18.45 16.56 20.98
CA VAL A 137 18.44 17.69 21.93
C VAL A 137 18.56 19.02 21.20
N ARG A 138 19.12 19.04 19.98
CA ARG A 138 19.33 20.25 19.17
C ARG A 138 18.83 20.04 17.74
N ALA A 139 18.35 21.13 17.14
CA ALA A 139 17.98 21.20 15.74
C ALA A 139 19.23 21.40 14.84
N PRO A 140 19.19 20.93 13.56
CA PRO A 140 18.11 20.12 12.95
C PRO A 140 18.15 18.66 13.40
N CYS A 141 17.00 18.07 13.67
CA CYS A 141 16.89 16.68 14.06
C CYS A 141 16.33 15.81 12.90
N PHE A 142 17.14 14.98 12.31
CA PHE A 142 16.75 14.14 11.16
C PHE A 142 16.00 12.89 11.64
N SER A 143 14.74 13.07 12.02
CA SER A 143 13.87 12.05 12.65
C SER A 143 13.11 11.19 11.66
N TYR A 144 13.02 11.58 10.39
CA TYR A 144 12.21 10.87 9.42
C TYR A 144 13.07 10.36 8.27
N ARG A 145 12.77 9.13 7.82
CA ARG A 145 13.33 8.56 6.60
C ARG A 145 12.31 8.65 5.47
N VAL A 146 12.69 9.29 4.37
CA VAL A 146 11.90 9.41 3.15
C VAL A 146 12.58 8.62 2.05
N ALA A 147 11.99 7.52 1.62
CA ALA A 147 12.52 6.64 0.59
C ALA A 147 11.66 6.69 -0.66
N GLN A 148 12.28 6.82 -1.81
CA GLN A 148 11.58 6.78 -3.08
C GLN A 148 10.90 5.41 -3.26
N VAL A 149 9.63 5.41 -3.64
CA VAL A 149 8.87 4.19 -3.94
C VAL A 149 9.48 3.51 -5.17
N ASN A 150 9.63 2.19 -5.11
CA ASN A 150 10.35 1.37 -6.11
C ASN A 150 11.83 1.72 -6.27
N GLY A 151 12.40 2.57 -5.40
CA GLY A 151 13.81 2.89 -5.37
C GLY A 151 14.53 2.22 -4.21
N VAL A 152 15.86 2.23 -4.27
CA VAL A 152 16.72 1.66 -3.22
C VAL A 152 17.25 2.73 -2.26
N THR A 153 17.15 4.00 -2.63
CA THR A 153 17.71 5.13 -1.86
C THR A 153 16.65 5.76 -0.96
N GLY A 154 17.11 6.28 0.16
CA GLY A 154 16.28 7.06 1.08
C GLY A 154 17.08 8.21 1.66
N THR A 155 16.40 9.30 1.95
CA THR A 155 16.96 10.53 2.51
C THR A 155 16.40 10.74 3.91
N MET A 156 17.24 11.18 4.84
CA MET A 156 16.80 11.64 6.15
C MET A 156 16.33 13.09 6.06
N VAL A 157 15.21 13.40 6.72
CA VAL A 157 14.65 14.75 6.81
C VAL A 157 14.39 15.13 8.26
N SER A 158 14.50 16.41 8.54
CA SER A 158 14.29 16.97 9.90
C SER A 158 12.83 17.33 10.16
N SER A 159 12.04 17.57 9.09
CA SER A 159 10.65 17.99 9.23
C SER A 159 9.75 17.46 8.10
N LEU A 160 8.45 17.38 8.41
CA LEU A 160 7.41 16.98 7.46
C LEU A 160 6.34 18.08 7.42
N ASP A 161 5.89 18.42 6.22
CA ASP A 161 4.73 19.25 5.98
C ASP A 161 3.64 18.38 5.34
N LEU A 162 2.71 17.89 6.17
CA LEU A 162 1.57 17.08 5.74
C LEU A 162 0.36 17.95 5.39
N GLU A 163 0.32 19.20 5.87
CA GLU A 163 -0.78 20.14 5.65
C GLU A 163 -0.80 20.63 4.19
N ALA A 164 0.36 20.65 3.54
CA ALA A 164 0.45 20.97 2.11
C ALA A 164 -0.40 20.05 1.20
N ALA A 165 -0.80 18.88 1.68
CA ALA A 165 -1.70 17.99 0.97
C ALA A 165 -3.17 18.46 1.01
N GLN A 166 -3.51 19.43 1.87
CA GLN A 166 -4.89 19.92 2.09
C GLN A 166 -5.89 18.80 2.36
N ALA A 167 -5.45 17.78 3.08
CA ALA A 167 -6.30 16.69 3.54
C ALA A 167 -7.10 17.15 4.80
N THR A 168 -8.20 16.45 5.07
CA THR A 168 -9.00 16.75 6.27
C THR A 168 -8.20 16.44 7.54
N PRO A 169 -8.51 17.08 8.69
CA PRO A 169 -7.82 16.80 9.96
C PRO A 169 -7.80 15.31 10.34
N LYS A 170 -8.88 14.59 10.05
CA LYS A 170 -8.98 13.14 10.29
C LYS A 170 -8.00 12.34 9.42
N GLU A 171 -7.83 12.73 8.17
CA GLU A 171 -6.88 12.09 7.25
C GLU A 171 -5.43 12.40 7.63
N VAL A 172 -5.14 13.66 8.04
CA VAL A 172 -3.82 14.04 8.56
C VAL A 172 -3.49 13.24 9.82
N ALA A 173 -4.41 13.08 10.75
CA ALA A 173 -4.21 12.25 11.95
C ALA A 173 -3.91 10.77 11.59
N ARG A 174 -4.63 10.21 10.60
CA ARG A 174 -4.35 8.86 10.09
C ARG A 174 -2.96 8.77 9.44
N ALA A 175 -2.56 9.81 8.70
CA ALA A 175 -1.25 9.89 8.08
C ALA A 175 -0.13 9.94 9.13
N GLN A 176 -0.29 10.73 10.18
CA GLN A 176 0.64 10.79 11.32
C GLN A 176 0.77 9.43 12.01
N ALA A 177 -0.35 8.76 12.27
CA ALA A 177 -0.33 7.41 12.85
C ALA A 177 0.39 6.40 11.96
N ALA A 178 0.27 6.53 10.64
CA ALA A 178 0.95 5.64 9.69
C ALA A 178 2.48 5.77 9.73
N LEU A 179 3.04 6.94 10.07
CA LEU A 179 4.50 7.17 10.13
C LEU A 179 5.22 6.19 11.05
N GLY A 180 4.62 5.83 12.18
CA GLY A 180 5.18 4.90 13.16
C GLY A 180 4.98 3.42 12.81
N THR A 181 4.25 3.10 11.75
CA THR A 181 3.98 1.71 11.37
C THR A 181 5.13 1.11 10.54
N LYS A 182 5.18 -0.23 10.46
CA LYS A 182 6.12 -0.96 9.59
C LYS A 182 6.03 -0.51 8.13
N ASN A 183 4.82 -0.21 7.64
CA ASN A 183 4.61 0.19 6.26
C ASN A 183 4.91 1.68 6.01
N GLY A 184 4.87 2.52 7.04
CA GLY A 184 5.01 3.95 6.90
C GLY A 184 3.81 4.62 6.21
N LEU A 185 3.96 5.91 5.94
CA LEU A 185 3.06 6.72 5.15
C LEU A 185 3.55 6.76 3.70
N TYR A 186 2.65 6.57 2.74
CA TYR A 186 2.95 6.88 1.34
C TYR A 186 2.47 8.30 1.02
N ALA A 187 3.30 9.06 0.31
CA ALA A 187 2.97 10.42 -0.10
C ALA A 187 3.60 10.76 -1.45
N ARG A 188 2.94 11.61 -2.20
CA ARG A 188 3.54 12.32 -3.32
C ARG A 188 4.06 13.65 -2.84
N GLY A 189 5.31 14.02 -3.15
CA GLY A 189 5.88 15.23 -2.58
C GLY A 189 7.23 15.61 -3.16
N ARG A 190 7.85 16.59 -2.50
CA ARG A 190 9.17 17.15 -2.86
C ARG A 190 9.94 17.57 -1.62
N PHE A 191 11.25 17.71 -1.78
CA PHE A 191 12.13 18.19 -0.73
C PHE A 191 12.32 19.70 -0.84
N ALA A 192 12.56 20.35 0.31
CA ALA A 192 13.00 21.73 0.43
C ALA A 192 14.03 21.85 1.56
N PRO A 193 14.95 22.83 1.52
CA PRO A 193 15.80 23.17 2.66
C PRO A 193 14.97 23.82 3.76
N THR A 194 15.45 23.76 5.02
CA THR A 194 14.93 24.54 6.14
C THR A 194 15.95 25.60 6.57
N PRO A 195 15.53 26.70 7.20
CA PRO A 195 16.44 27.79 7.60
C PRO A 195 17.53 27.36 8.60
N ASP A 196 17.29 26.33 9.38
CA ASP A 196 18.22 25.76 10.36
C ASP A 196 19.23 24.76 9.77
N GLY A 197 19.32 24.69 8.42
CA GLY A 197 20.22 23.74 7.72
C GLY A 197 19.67 22.33 7.63
N GLY A 198 18.44 22.10 8.04
CA GLY A 198 17.75 20.83 7.91
C GLY A 198 17.16 20.61 6.52
N ARG A 199 16.30 19.60 6.41
CA ARG A 199 15.57 19.26 5.19
C ARG A 199 14.11 18.96 5.52
N LEU A 200 13.23 19.63 4.77
CA LEU A 200 11.78 19.44 4.82
C LEU A 200 11.35 18.47 3.70
N PHE A 201 10.46 17.54 4.00
CA PHE A 201 9.66 16.85 3.00
C PHE A 201 8.24 17.43 3.02
N ARG A 202 7.84 18.07 1.92
CA ARG A 202 6.49 18.59 1.72
C ARG A 202 5.65 17.56 1.00
N ALA A 203 4.66 17.00 1.69
CA ALA A 203 3.71 16.05 1.13
C ALA A 203 2.59 16.80 0.42
N LEU A 204 2.54 16.71 -0.90
CA LEU A 204 1.54 17.38 -1.74
C LEU A 204 0.26 16.57 -1.89
N ARG A 205 0.32 15.24 -1.68
CA ARG A 205 -0.81 14.32 -1.63
C ARG A 205 -0.46 13.14 -0.72
N LEU A 206 -1.40 12.71 0.09
CA LEU A 206 -1.22 11.57 0.98
C LEU A 206 -1.91 10.34 0.39
N TYR A 207 -1.40 9.15 0.75
CA TYR A 207 -1.96 7.87 0.35
C TYR A 207 -2.17 7.02 1.60
N LEU A 208 -3.42 6.82 1.96
CA LEU A 208 -3.81 6.09 3.16
C LEU A 208 -4.27 4.69 2.79
N ARG A 209 -3.87 3.70 3.58
CA ARG A 209 -4.29 2.33 3.34
C ARG A 209 -5.81 2.25 3.33
N ALA A 210 -6.38 1.69 2.25
CA ALA A 210 -7.79 1.39 2.16
C ALA A 210 -8.19 0.48 3.32
N MET A 211 -9.27 0.83 4.01
CA MET A 211 -9.85 -0.05 5.02
C MET A 211 -10.57 -1.19 4.28
N PRO A 212 -10.44 -2.44 4.75
CA PRO A 212 -11.29 -3.49 4.22
C PRO A 212 -12.77 -3.08 4.38
N PRO A 213 -13.64 -3.43 3.43
CA PRO A 213 -15.08 -3.22 3.61
C PRO A 213 -15.49 -3.82 4.95
N ARG A 214 -16.31 -3.08 5.71
CA ARG A 214 -16.90 -3.62 6.93
C ARG A 214 -17.80 -4.78 6.50
N ALA A 215 -17.53 -5.96 7.06
CA ALA A 215 -18.38 -7.13 6.89
C ALA A 215 -19.75 -6.88 7.53
#